data_01adbbcb9bf11301e3c5123bd06e9c3f
#
_entry.id   01adbbcb9bf11301e3c5123bd06e9c3f
#
_cell.length_a   1.000
_cell.length_b   1.000
_cell.length_c   1.000
_cell.angle_alpha   90.00
_cell.angle_beta   90.00
_cell.angle_gamma   90.00
#
_symmetry.space_group_name_H-M   'P 1'
#
loop_
_entity.id
_entity.type
_entity.pdbx_description
1 polymer ?
#
loop_
_entity_poly.entity_id
_entity_poly.type
_entity_poly.pdbx_seq_one_letter_code
_entity_poly.pdbx_strand_id
1 'polypeptide(L)'
;MSENDNLQQKIERMKEKYRVEREKRLRSDGSDQFVEVKGKFSYFSQDPYAQDLAEREPIEETTDIVIVGGGFGGLLAAARLSAIGYSDITVVEEGADFGGTWYWNRYPGAQCDIESYVYMPLLEEVGYMPSEKYAHGDEIFEHSRAIGKHFGLYDQALFQTRMIDAEWNEDSSTWKVLTNRGDSLYAKFLVLATGNLTKPKLPGIPGIEKFEGHMFHSSRWDYKYTGSNDRNDLSALRDKRVAIIGSGATAVQVVPNLAESVQQLYVCQRTPSTIDIRGNGPTDKNWFENLEPGWQEKRIQNFTNVTNGVREDEDLVADGWTDLMHKMIEAYREKKRGVDLGVDPTSLA
;
A
#
# COMPACT_ATOMS: atom_id res chain seq x y z
N MET A 1 -0.36 -49.02 6.93
CA MET A 1 -0.91 -47.67 6.94
C MET A 1 -1.22 -47.29 5.49
N SER A 2 -2.47 -46.98 5.18
CA SER A 2 -2.87 -46.62 3.82
C SER A 2 -2.29 -45.21 3.45
N GLU A 3 -2.18 -44.88 2.16
CA GLU A 3 -1.79 -43.53 1.72
C GLU A 3 -2.73 -42.45 2.33
N ASN A 4 -4.00 -42.78 2.50
CA ASN A 4 -4.99 -41.92 3.17
C ASN A 4 -4.65 -41.66 4.65
N ASP A 5 -4.19 -42.68 5.39
CA ASP A 5 -3.82 -42.51 6.81
C ASP A 5 -2.61 -41.56 6.93
N ASN A 6 -1.66 -41.62 5.99
CA ASN A 6 -0.48 -40.77 5.96
C ASN A 6 -0.86 -39.32 5.62
N LEU A 7 -1.80 -39.14 4.68
CA LEU A 7 -2.30 -37.80 4.31
C LEU A 7 -3.04 -37.15 5.49
N GLN A 8 -3.92 -37.88 6.15
CA GLN A 8 -4.68 -37.40 7.31
C GLN A 8 -3.75 -36.97 8.46
N GLN A 9 -2.74 -37.79 8.77
CA GLN A 9 -1.73 -37.42 9.78
C GLN A 9 -0.94 -36.19 9.39
N LYS A 10 -0.62 -35.99 8.11
CA LYS A 10 0.06 -34.79 7.61
C LYS A 10 -0.82 -33.56 7.76
N ILE A 11 -2.11 -33.66 7.45
CA ILE A 11 -3.08 -32.57 7.61
C ILE A 11 -3.19 -32.16 9.09
N GLU A 12 -3.34 -33.11 10.02
CA GLU A 12 -3.44 -32.81 11.45
C GLU A 12 -2.15 -32.14 11.98
N ARG A 13 -0.97 -32.59 11.55
CA ARG A 13 0.29 -31.92 11.90
C ARG A 13 0.36 -30.49 11.36
N MET A 14 -0.17 -30.23 10.17
CA MET A 14 -0.21 -28.90 9.59
C MET A 14 -1.18 -28.01 10.36
N LYS A 15 -2.38 -28.49 10.68
CA LYS A 15 -3.35 -27.75 11.50
C LYS A 15 -2.77 -27.35 12.85
N GLU A 16 -2.09 -28.29 13.55
CA GLU A 16 -1.47 -28.01 14.82
C GLU A 16 -0.33 -26.98 14.68
N LYS A 17 0.48 -27.08 13.63
CA LYS A 17 1.50 -26.07 13.32
C LYS A 17 0.89 -24.69 13.12
N TYR A 18 -0.21 -24.58 12.34
CA TYR A 18 -0.90 -23.33 12.11
C TYR A 18 -1.48 -22.76 13.41
N ARG A 19 -2.08 -23.61 14.27
CA ARG A 19 -2.58 -23.21 15.58
C ARG A 19 -1.47 -22.60 16.44
N VAL A 20 -0.35 -23.29 16.58
CA VAL A 20 0.80 -22.82 17.38
C VAL A 20 1.38 -21.51 16.83
N GLU A 21 1.51 -21.39 15.52
CA GLU A 21 2.01 -20.16 14.90
C GLU A 21 1.01 -19.00 15.01
N ARG A 22 -0.30 -19.29 14.96
CA ARG A 22 -1.34 -18.29 15.21
C ARG A 22 -1.29 -17.76 16.64
N GLU A 23 -1.14 -18.65 17.64
CA GLU A 23 -1.07 -18.27 19.06
C GLU A 23 0.13 -17.36 19.35
N LYS A 24 1.25 -17.51 18.64
CA LYS A 24 2.39 -16.60 18.75
C LYS A 24 2.05 -15.17 18.27
N ARG A 25 1.08 -15.03 17.37
CA ARG A 25 0.62 -13.72 16.85
C ARG A 25 -0.45 -13.08 17.71
N LEU A 26 -1.30 -13.91 18.33
CA LEU A 26 -2.37 -13.45 19.22
C LEU A 26 -1.78 -13.06 20.58
N ARG A 27 -1.24 -11.86 20.64
CA ARG A 27 -0.72 -11.29 21.88
C ARG A 27 -1.86 -10.63 22.65
N SER A 28 -1.85 -10.74 23.97
CA SER A 28 -2.83 -10.09 24.85
C SER A 28 -2.72 -8.57 24.84
N ASP A 29 -1.52 -8.05 24.49
CA ASP A 29 -1.25 -6.61 24.38
C ASP A 29 -1.63 -6.02 23.01
N GLY A 30 -2.07 -6.83 22.05
CA GLY A 30 -2.57 -6.35 20.75
C GLY A 30 -1.67 -5.30 20.09
N SER A 31 -2.21 -4.10 19.88
CA SER A 31 -1.48 -2.97 19.29
C SER A 31 -0.43 -2.35 20.19
N ASP A 32 -0.49 -2.57 21.51
CA ASP A 32 0.48 -2.03 22.47
C ASP A 32 1.86 -2.71 22.36
N GLN A 33 1.94 -3.80 21.61
CA GLN A 33 3.23 -4.41 21.22
C GLN A 33 4.08 -3.48 20.33
N PHE A 34 3.50 -2.43 19.76
CA PHE A 34 4.22 -1.46 18.93
C PHE A 34 4.44 -0.16 19.68
N VAL A 35 5.59 0.46 19.45
CA VAL A 35 5.96 1.76 20.01
C VAL A 35 5.62 2.84 18.98
N GLU A 36 4.94 3.87 19.44
CA GLU A 36 4.71 5.06 18.63
C GLU A 36 6.01 5.84 18.41
N VAL A 37 6.10 6.45 17.24
CA VAL A 37 7.24 7.26 16.81
C VAL A 37 7.18 8.62 17.49
N LYS A 38 7.72 8.69 18.73
CA LYS A 38 7.76 9.90 19.58
C LYS A 38 9.15 10.08 20.21
N GLY A 39 9.42 11.28 20.70
CA GLY A 39 10.67 11.60 21.41
C GLY A 39 11.88 11.34 20.52
N LYS A 40 12.84 10.53 20.99
CA LYS A 40 14.06 10.20 20.24
C LYS A 40 13.82 9.41 18.94
N PHE A 41 12.64 8.84 18.75
CA PHE A 41 12.25 8.17 17.52
C PHE A 41 11.45 9.07 16.56
N SER A 42 11.23 10.34 16.89
CA SER A 42 10.44 11.26 16.04
C SER A 42 10.98 11.41 14.61
N TYR A 43 12.28 11.20 14.41
CA TYR A 43 12.90 11.24 13.08
C TYR A 43 12.35 10.19 12.11
N PHE A 44 11.78 9.08 12.59
CA PHE A 44 11.13 8.08 11.72
C PHE A 44 9.83 8.59 11.07
N SER A 45 9.26 9.68 11.59
CA SER A 45 8.08 10.31 10.97
C SER A 45 8.44 11.44 10.00
N GLN A 46 9.72 11.84 9.94
CA GLN A 46 10.17 12.84 8.98
C GLN A 46 10.09 12.30 7.56
N ASP A 47 9.89 13.21 6.62
CA ASP A 47 9.90 12.89 5.20
C ASP A 47 11.35 12.96 4.67
N PRO A 48 11.97 11.81 4.34
CA PRO A 48 13.33 11.80 3.83
C PRO A 48 13.42 12.20 2.36
N TYR A 49 12.28 12.34 1.67
CA TYR A 49 12.18 12.59 0.24
C TYR A 49 11.83 14.03 -0.10
N ALA A 50 11.33 14.78 0.89
CA ALA A 50 11.02 16.18 0.72
C ALA A 50 12.30 17.03 0.73
N GLN A 51 12.27 18.10 -0.03
CA GLN A 51 13.18 19.22 0.17
C GLN A 51 12.73 20.02 1.41
N ASP A 52 13.57 20.95 1.86
CA ASP A 52 13.22 21.80 2.98
C ASP A 52 11.84 22.46 2.74
N LEU A 53 11.04 22.47 3.79
CA LEU A 53 9.70 23.03 3.76
C LEU A 53 9.78 24.52 3.45
N ALA A 54 9.28 24.94 2.29
CA ALA A 54 9.21 26.34 1.93
C ALA A 54 8.34 27.10 2.95
N GLU A 55 8.90 28.17 3.51
CA GLU A 55 8.13 29.07 4.36
C GLU A 55 7.04 29.77 3.53
N ARG A 56 5.84 29.84 4.04
CA ARG A 56 4.72 30.59 3.47
C ARG A 56 3.80 31.05 4.61
N GLU A 57 3.10 32.13 4.37
CA GLU A 57 2.04 32.57 5.28
C GLU A 57 0.90 31.54 5.33
N PRO A 58 0.20 31.45 6.48
CA PRO A 58 -1.03 30.68 6.59
C PRO A 58 -2.07 31.12 5.56
N ILE A 59 -2.79 30.14 5.00
CA ILE A 59 -3.85 30.37 4.02
C ILE A 59 -5.20 30.38 4.75
N GLU A 60 -6.03 31.38 4.43
CA GLU A 60 -7.45 31.39 4.77
C GLU A 60 -8.25 31.39 3.47
N GLU A 61 -8.92 30.28 3.18
CA GLU A 61 -9.55 30.03 1.90
C GLU A 61 -10.92 29.37 2.06
N THR A 62 -11.82 29.68 1.15
CA THR A 62 -13.12 28.99 1.00
C THR A 62 -13.13 28.27 -0.34
N THR A 63 -13.44 26.99 -0.31
CA THR A 63 -13.51 26.12 -1.48
C THR A 63 -14.80 25.28 -1.43
N ASP A 64 -15.22 24.69 -2.54
CA ASP A 64 -16.37 23.77 -2.49
C ASP A 64 -15.99 22.45 -1.79
N ILE A 65 -14.80 21.92 -2.05
CA ILE A 65 -14.42 20.59 -1.58
C ILE A 65 -12.96 20.59 -1.08
N VAL A 66 -12.76 20.12 0.15
CA VAL A 66 -11.43 19.76 0.65
C VAL A 66 -11.27 18.24 0.59
N ILE A 67 -10.19 17.78 -0.06
CA ILE A 67 -9.79 16.38 -0.09
C ILE A 67 -8.50 16.20 0.72
N VAL A 68 -8.54 15.35 1.75
CA VAL A 68 -7.39 15.08 2.60
C VAL A 68 -6.72 13.77 2.19
N GLY A 69 -5.52 13.88 1.63
CA GLY A 69 -4.70 12.80 1.12
C GLY A 69 -4.56 12.80 -0.40
N GLY A 70 -3.32 12.85 -0.88
CA GLY A 70 -2.94 12.87 -2.30
C GLY A 70 -2.53 11.51 -2.85
N GLY A 71 -2.96 10.41 -2.24
CA GLY A 71 -2.84 9.05 -2.77
C GLY A 71 -3.90 8.75 -3.83
N PHE A 72 -3.97 7.52 -4.32
CA PHE A 72 -4.95 7.13 -5.36
C PHE A 72 -6.40 7.46 -4.98
N GLY A 73 -6.78 7.32 -3.70
CA GLY A 73 -8.13 7.68 -3.27
C GLY A 73 -8.44 9.16 -3.47
N GLY A 74 -7.52 10.06 -3.11
CA GLY A 74 -7.68 11.50 -3.30
C GLY A 74 -7.61 11.90 -4.78
N LEU A 75 -6.65 11.35 -5.53
CA LEU A 75 -6.52 11.59 -6.97
C LEU A 75 -7.78 11.16 -7.74
N LEU A 76 -8.33 9.97 -7.43
CA LEU A 76 -9.58 9.49 -8.02
C LEU A 76 -10.76 10.40 -7.66
N ALA A 77 -10.89 10.79 -6.37
CA ALA A 77 -11.96 11.68 -5.95
C ALA A 77 -11.89 13.02 -6.70
N ALA A 78 -10.71 13.65 -6.74
CA ALA A 78 -10.52 14.91 -7.44
C ALA A 78 -10.81 14.78 -8.95
N ALA A 79 -10.26 13.75 -9.61
CA ALA A 79 -10.48 13.52 -11.05
C ALA A 79 -11.97 13.30 -11.39
N ARG A 80 -12.68 12.47 -10.62
CA ARG A 80 -14.10 12.17 -10.87
C ARG A 80 -15.01 13.35 -10.53
N LEU A 81 -14.71 14.11 -9.47
CA LEU A 81 -15.45 15.34 -9.14
C LEU A 81 -15.24 16.41 -10.23
N SER A 82 -14.00 16.58 -10.71
CA SER A 82 -13.71 17.49 -11.82
C SER A 82 -14.47 17.10 -13.10
N ALA A 83 -14.56 15.81 -13.41
CA ALA A 83 -15.28 15.31 -14.58
C ALA A 83 -16.78 15.61 -14.57
N ILE A 84 -17.39 15.78 -13.38
CA ILE A 84 -18.81 16.14 -13.23
C ILE A 84 -19.04 17.64 -12.97
N GLY A 85 -17.97 18.46 -13.09
CA GLY A 85 -18.06 19.93 -13.11
C GLY A 85 -17.66 20.63 -11.82
N TYR A 86 -17.14 19.94 -10.80
CA TYR A 86 -16.56 20.61 -9.63
C TYR A 86 -15.11 20.98 -9.94
N SER A 87 -14.79 22.26 -9.93
CA SER A 87 -13.45 22.79 -10.20
C SER A 87 -12.80 23.46 -8.99
N ASP A 88 -13.58 23.78 -7.97
CA ASP A 88 -13.13 24.43 -6.75
C ASP A 88 -12.82 23.36 -5.68
N ILE A 89 -11.65 22.76 -5.82
CA ILE A 89 -11.18 21.63 -5.01
C ILE A 89 -9.82 21.99 -4.42
N THR A 90 -9.62 21.80 -3.11
CA THR A 90 -8.31 21.89 -2.47
C THR A 90 -7.88 20.51 -1.96
N VAL A 91 -6.72 20.03 -2.39
CA VAL A 91 -6.13 18.76 -1.92
C VAL A 91 -5.07 19.06 -0.85
N VAL A 92 -5.22 18.48 0.34
CA VAL A 92 -4.25 18.59 1.44
C VAL A 92 -3.45 17.31 1.53
N GLU A 93 -2.13 17.37 1.27
CA GLU A 93 -1.24 16.20 1.25
C GLU A 93 -0.03 16.41 2.19
N GLU A 94 0.23 15.43 3.08
CA GLU A 94 1.35 15.47 4.03
C GLU A 94 2.70 15.25 3.34
N GLY A 95 2.75 14.48 2.25
CA GLY A 95 3.95 14.30 1.42
C GLY A 95 4.27 15.53 0.58
N ALA A 96 5.48 15.54 0.02
CA ALA A 96 5.90 16.61 -0.88
C ALA A 96 5.41 16.44 -2.33
N ASP A 97 4.65 15.36 -2.61
CA ASP A 97 4.07 15.10 -3.93
C ASP A 97 2.87 14.16 -3.80
N PHE A 98 2.09 14.02 -4.87
CA PHE A 98 1.08 12.98 -4.99
C PHE A 98 1.71 11.58 -4.93
N GLY A 99 0.92 10.57 -4.57
CA GLY A 99 1.34 9.17 -4.59
C GLY A 99 0.98 8.36 -3.36
N GLY A 100 0.72 9.00 -2.20
CA GLY A 100 0.30 8.31 -0.98
C GLY A 100 1.22 7.13 -0.62
N THR A 101 0.69 5.91 -0.66
CA THR A 101 1.48 4.69 -0.39
C THR A 101 2.78 4.63 -1.21
N TRP A 102 2.77 5.04 -2.46
CA TRP A 102 3.91 4.95 -3.38
C TRP A 102 4.86 6.15 -3.26
N TYR A 103 4.40 7.24 -2.70
CA TYR A 103 5.25 8.32 -2.24
C TYR A 103 6.11 7.89 -1.03
N TRP A 104 5.49 7.21 -0.06
CA TRP A 104 6.15 6.82 1.19
C TRP A 104 6.96 5.52 1.08
N ASN A 105 6.46 4.51 0.37
CA ASN A 105 7.08 3.19 0.29
C ASN A 105 7.98 3.06 -0.94
N ARG A 106 9.17 3.61 -0.82
CA ARG A 106 10.20 3.63 -1.88
C ARG A 106 11.32 2.63 -1.64
N TYR A 107 11.12 1.65 -0.78
CA TYR A 107 12.13 0.64 -0.50
C TYR A 107 12.47 -0.19 -1.74
N PRO A 108 13.71 -0.74 -1.83
CA PRO A 108 14.14 -1.56 -2.95
C PRO A 108 13.22 -2.77 -3.18
N GLY A 109 12.84 -3.00 -4.42
CA GLY A 109 11.93 -4.09 -4.80
C GLY A 109 10.45 -3.83 -4.52
N ALA A 110 10.06 -2.59 -4.12
CA ALA A 110 8.66 -2.23 -3.96
C ALA A 110 7.89 -2.43 -5.28
N GLN A 111 6.79 -3.19 -5.20
CA GLN A 111 6.02 -3.61 -6.37
C GLN A 111 4.57 -3.86 -5.95
N CYS A 112 3.60 -3.64 -6.82
CA CYS A 112 2.21 -3.99 -6.52
C CYS A 112 2.02 -5.52 -6.50
N ASP A 113 1.02 -5.97 -5.76
CA ASP A 113 0.66 -7.39 -5.62
C ASP A 113 -0.71 -7.73 -6.24
N ILE A 114 -1.37 -6.74 -6.78
CA ILE A 114 -2.51 -6.86 -7.70
C ILE A 114 -2.00 -6.45 -9.07
N GLU A 115 -2.54 -7.03 -10.15
CA GLU A 115 -2.07 -6.66 -11.49
C GLU A 115 -2.25 -5.15 -11.75
N SER A 116 -1.27 -4.57 -12.41
CA SER A 116 -1.18 -3.12 -12.63
C SER A 116 -2.39 -2.54 -13.37
N TYR A 117 -2.96 -3.32 -14.28
CA TYR A 117 -4.10 -2.90 -15.12
C TYR A 117 -5.41 -2.72 -14.34
N VAL A 118 -5.50 -3.33 -13.15
CA VAL A 118 -6.60 -3.15 -12.20
C VAL A 118 -6.21 -2.16 -11.11
N TYR A 119 -4.96 -2.26 -10.62
CA TYR A 119 -4.52 -1.51 -9.45
C TYR A 119 -4.24 -0.03 -9.73
N MET A 120 -3.61 0.30 -10.87
CA MET A 120 -3.29 1.67 -11.26
C MET A 120 -4.53 2.32 -11.88
N PRO A 121 -5.10 3.35 -11.24
CA PRO A 121 -6.36 3.93 -11.72
C PRO A 121 -6.17 4.85 -12.92
N LEU A 122 -7.26 5.11 -13.66
CA LEU A 122 -7.33 6.13 -14.72
C LEU A 122 -6.30 5.92 -15.85
N LEU A 123 -5.98 4.66 -16.17
CA LEU A 123 -5.01 4.34 -17.23
C LEU A 123 -5.50 4.81 -18.61
N GLU A 124 -6.81 4.64 -18.89
CA GLU A 124 -7.42 5.07 -20.15
C GLU A 124 -7.44 6.59 -20.24
N GLU A 125 -7.84 7.28 -19.16
CA GLU A 125 -7.95 8.73 -19.15
C GLU A 125 -6.57 9.42 -19.30
N VAL A 126 -5.55 8.87 -18.63
CA VAL A 126 -4.18 9.38 -18.71
C VAL A 126 -3.48 8.94 -20.00
N GLY A 127 -3.98 7.89 -20.66
CA GLY A 127 -3.38 7.30 -21.85
C GLY A 127 -2.08 6.56 -21.54
N TYR A 128 -2.01 5.89 -20.39
CA TYR A 128 -0.82 5.17 -19.94
C TYR A 128 -1.08 3.66 -19.89
N MET A 129 -0.06 2.89 -20.25
CA MET A 129 -0.05 1.43 -20.08
C MET A 129 1.14 1.03 -19.22
N PRO A 130 0.92 0.32 -18.11
CA PRO A 130 1.99 -0.20 -17.28
C PRO A 130 2.96 -1.09 -18.06
N SER A 131 4.24 -1.02 -17.71
CA SER A 131 5.30 -1.76 -18.39
C SER A 131 5.21 -3.27 -18.19
N GLU A 132 4.61 -3.69 -17.07
CA GLU A 132 4.49 -5.10 -16.66
C GLU A 132 3.20 -5.38 -15.88
N LYS A 133 2.86 -6.67 -15.81
CA LYS A 133 1.65 -7.13 -15.10
C LYS A 133 1.63 -6.66 -13.64
N TYR A 134 2.77 -6.65 -12.96
CA TYR A 134 2.93 -6.13 -11.60
C TYR A 134 4.02 -5.07 -11.59
N ALA A 135 3.62 -3.81 -11.77
CA ALA A 135 4.52 -2.68 -11.89
C ALA A 135 5.32 -2.41 -10.61
N HIS A 136 6.53 -1.90 -10.78
CA HIS A 136 7.36 -1.44 -9.68
C HIS A 136 6.86 -0.13 -9.06
N GLY A 137 7.22 0.11 -7.80
CA GLY A 137 6.72 1.23 -7.02
C GLY A 137 7.05 2.60 -7.58
N ASP A 138 8.16 2.75 -8.30
CA ASP A 138 8.53 3.99 -8.99
C ASP A 138 7.64 4.26 -10.21
N GLU A 139 7.32 3.26 -11.00
CA GLU A 139 6.37 3.39 -12.10
C GLU A 139 4.97 3.81 -11.61
N ILE A 140 4.50 3.18 -10.52
CA ILE A 140 3.20 3.52 -9.91
C ILE A 140 3.21 4.94 -9.33
N PHE A 141 4.34 5.35 -8.74
CA PHE A 141 4.51 6.70 -8.24
C PHE A 141 4.49 7.74 -9.38
N GLU A 142 5.21 7.49 -10.49
CA GLU A 142 5.18 8.38 -11.66
C GLU A 142 3.78 8.43 -12.28
N HIS A 143 3.04 7.33 -12.28
CA HIS A 143 1.64 7.35 -12.72
C HIS A 143 0.76 8.23 -11.82
N SER A 144 0.95 8.21 -10.50
CA SER A 144 0.25 9.14 -9.59
C SER A 144 0.51 10.60 -9.95
N ARG A 145 1.76 10.92 -10.28
CA ARG A 145 2.16 12.26 -10.75
C ARG A 145 1.52 12.60 -12.10
N ALA A 146 1.45 11.63 -12.99
CA ALA A 146 0.80 11.79 -14.31
C ALA A 146 -0.69 12.11 -14.16
N ILE A 147 -1.40 11.43 -13.25
CA ILE A 147 -2.80 11.75 -12.93
C ILE A 147 -2.91 13.19 -12.42
N GLY A 148 -2.08 13.58 -11.43
CA GLY A 148 -2.10 14.93 -10.87
C GLY A 148 -1.87 16.02 -11.94
N LYS A 149 -0.98 15.77 -12.91
CA LYS A 149 -0.72 16.67 -14.04
C LYS A 149 -1.88 16.70 -15.04
N HIS A 150 -2.40 15.51 -15.41
CA HIS A 150 -3.46 15.37 -16.40
C HIS A 150 -4.72 16.13 -16.00
N PHE A 151 -5.08 16.07 -14.72
CA PHE A 151 -6.27 16.73 -14.17
C PHE A 151 -5.98 18.13 -13.57
N GLY A 152 -4.77 18.67 -13.72
CA GLY A 152 -4.42 20.02 -13.24
C GLY A 152 -4.43 20.15 -11.71
N LEU A 153 -4.27 19.05 -10.97
CA LEU A 153 -4.43 19.03 -9.51
C LEU A 153 -3.24 19.65 -8.74
N TYR A 154 -2.11 19.88 -9.40
CA TYR A 154 -0.94 20.49 -8.75
C TYR A 154 -1.21 21.92 -8.30
N ASP A 155 -2.00 22.68 -9.07
CA ASP A 155 -2.38 24.07 -8.72
C ASP A 155 -3.44 24.12 -7.59
N GLN A 156 -4.03 22.99 -7.26
CA GLN A 156 -5.07 22.84 -6.24
C GLN A 156 -4.56 22.06 -5.00
N ALA A 157 -3.26 21.78 -4.92
CA ALA A 157 -2.70 20.95 -3.87
C ALA A 157 -1.82 21.73 -2.88
N LEU A 158 -2.07 21.51 -1.61
CA LEU A 158 -1.24 21.97 -0.50
C LEU A 158 -0.37 20.80 -0.04
N PHE A 159 0.82 20.67 -0.63
CA PHE A 159 1.80 19.66 -0.24
C PHE A 159 2.52 20.01 1.07
N GLN A 160 3.16 19.00 1.68
CA GLN A 160 3.83 19.10 2.98
C GLN A 160 2.90 19.72 4.04
N THR A 161 1.61 19.47 3.90
CA THR A 161 0.56 20.05 4.71
C THR A 161 -0.35 18.96 5.26
N ARG A 162 -0.49 18.91 6.58
CA ARG A 162 -1.28 17.89 7.25
C ARG A 162 -2.50 18.52 7.94
N MET A 163 -3.68 17.98 7.71
CA MET A 163 -4.86 18.28 8.49
C MET A 163 -4.64 17.89 9.96
N ILE A 164 -4.88 18.80 10.88
CA ILE A 164 -4.78 18.57 12.33
C ILE A 164 -6.12 18.53 13.01
N ASP A 165 -7.13 19.22 12.45
CA ASP A 165 -8.47 19.28 12.98
C ASP A 165 -9.49 19.55 11.88
N ALA A 166 -10.74 19.14 12.08
CA ALA A 166 -11.86 19.48 11.21
C ALA A 166 -13.15 19.57 12.01
N GLU A 167 -13.83 20.71 11.94
CA GLU A 167 -15.05 21.01 12.68
C GLU A 167 -16.17 21.40 11.71
N TRP A 168 -17.36 20.82 11.91
CA TRP A 168 -18.56 21.20 11.18
C TRP A 168 -19.23 22.40 11.82
N ASN A 169 -19.57 23.41 11.04
CA ASN A 169 -20.31 24.58 11.47
C ASN A 169 -21.74 24.52 10.92
N GLU A 170 -22.70 24.33 11.81
CA GLU A 170 -24.13 24.22 11.44
C GLU A 170 -24.70 25.53 10.86
N ASP A 171 -24.28 26.69 11.36
CA ASP A 171 -24.82 27.97 10.93
C ASP A 171 -24.42 28.30 9.49
N SER A 172 -23.21 28.02 9.12
CA SER A 172 -22.69 28.23 7.76
C SER A 172 -22.84 27.01 6.85
N SER A 173 -23.17 25.82 7.39
CA SER A 173 -23.20 24.54 6.70
C SER A 173 -21.86 24.24 5.97
N THR A 174 -20.75 24.47 6.67
CA THR A 174 -19.39 24.26 6.15
C THR A 174 -18.50 23.53 7.14
N TRP A 175 -17.55 22.80 6.61
CA TRP A 175 -16.39 22.30 7.35
C TRP A 175 -15.35 23.39 7.50
N LYS A 176 -14.80 23.55 8.70
CA LYS A 176 -13.56 24.29 8.95
C LYS A 176 -12.43 23.28 9.14
N VAL A 177 -11.46 23.27 8.26
CA VAL A 177 -10.31 22.36 8.28
C VAL A 177 -9.06 23.16 8.66
N LEU A 178 -8.35 22.70 9.71
CA LEU A 178 -7.11 23.32 10.19
C LEU A 178 -5.92 22.47 9.81
N THR A 179 -4.82 23.11 9.45
CA THR A 179 -3.58 22.42 9.08
C THR A 179 -2.43 22.72 10.04
N ASN A 180 -1.40 21.86 10.01
CA ASN A 180 -0.16 22.05 10.77
C ASN A 180 0.67 23.27 10.32
N ARG A 181 0.26 23.94 9.23
CA ARG A 181 0.86 25.19 8.72
C ARG A 181 0.07 26.44 9.11
N GLY A 182 -0.95 26.28 9.95
CA GLY A 182 -1.81 27.36 10.43
C GLY A 182 -2.93 27.74 9.46
N ASP A 183 -3.12 26.98 8.38
CA ASP A 183 -4.19 27.24 7.41
C ASP A 183 -5.56 26.99 8.01
N SER A 184 -6.55 27.76 7.54
CA SER A 184 -7.97 27.58 7.80
C SER A 184 -8.70 27.47 6.46
N LEU A 185 -9.15 26.27 6.12
CA LEU A 185 -9.90 26.00 4.89
C LEU A 185 -11.38 25.79 5.24
N TYR A 186 -12.27 26.50 4.54
CA TYR A 186 -13.71 26.34 4.71
C TYR A 186 -14.29 25.66 3.47
N ALA A 187 -15.01 24.55 3.67
CA ALA A 187 -15.52 23.75 2.56
C ALA A 187 -16.94 23.24 2.80
N LYS A 188 -17.74 23.13 1.74
CA LYS A 188 -19.07 22.48 1.81
C LYS A 188 -18.93 20.97 2.01
N PHE A 189 -17.89 20.37 1.42
CA PHE A 189 -17.65 18.94 1.49
C PHE A 189 -16.22 18.65 1.94
N LEU A 190 -16.08 17.65 2.81
CA LEU A 190 -14.80 17.13 3.27
C LEU A 190 -14.69 15.65 2.87
N VAL A 191 -13.69 15.32 2.06
CA VAL A 191 -13.38 13.96 1.63
C VAL A 191 -12.12 13.48 2.34
N LEU A 192 -12.23 12.40 3.11
CA LEU A 192 -11.10 11.79 3.80
C LEU A 192 -10.53 10.61 2.99
N ALA A 193 -9.40 10.83 2.33
CA ALA A 193 -8.67 9.86 1.54
C ALA A 193 -7.28 9.53 2.14
N THR A 194 -7.20 9.51 3.48
CA THR A 194 -5.94 9.47 4.26
C THR A 194 -5.21 8.14 4.20
N GLY A 195 -5.83 7.08 3.66
CA GLY A 195 -5.24 5.73 3.68
C GLY A 195 -5.12 5.16 5.10
N ASN A 196 -4.51 3.98 5.20
CA ASN A 196 -4.35 3.25 6.47
C ASN A 196 -2.88 2.93 6.82
N LEU A 197 -1.91 3.28 5.96
CA LEU A 197 -0.48 2.93 6.11
C LEU A 197 0.42 4.17 6.24
N THR A 198 -0.09 5.28 6.74
CA THR A 198 0.62 6.56 6.75
C THR A 198 1.58 6.72 7.93
N LYS A 199 1.26 6.16 9.10
CA LYS A 199 2.06 6.32 10.31
C LYS A 199 2.94 5.11 10.56
N PRO A 200 4.29 5.24 10.51
CA PRO A 200 5.19 4.17 10.88
C PRO A 200 5.03 3.82 12.37
N LYS A 201 5.15 2.54 12.69
CA LYS A 201 5.21 2.03 14.06
C LYS A 201 6.45 1.16 14.24
N LEU A 202 7.10 1.28 15.36
CA LEU A 202 8.27 0.46 15.68
C LEU A 202 7.87 -0.74 16.54
N PRO A 203 8.53 -1.89 16.40
CA PRO A 203 8.32 -3.01 17.30
C PRO A 203 8.77 -2.66 18.72
N GLY A 204 7.99 -3.04 19.74
CA GLY A 204 8.30 -2.84 21.14
C GLY A 204 9.40 -3.78 21.66
N ILE A 205 10.57 -3.74 21.04
CA ILE A 205 11.72 -4.57 21.43
C ILE A 205 12.43 -3.91 22.61
N PRO A 206 12.55 -4.58 23.77
CA PRO A 206 13.29 -4.01 24.89
C PRO A 206 14.73 -3.66 24.51
N GLY A 207 15.13 -2.42 24.76
CA GLY A 207 16.46 -1.92 24.45
C GLY A 207 16.66 -1.41 23.02
N ILE A 208 15.60 -1.33 22.20
CA ILE A 208 15.68 -0.75 20.85
C ILE A 208 16.30 0.66 20.88
N GLU A 209 16.07 1.37 21.97
CA GLU A 209 16.65 2.70 22.20
C GLU A 209 18.16 2.70 22.46
N LYS A 210 18.77 1.56 22.70
CA LYS A 210 20.21 1.41 22.95
C LYS A 210 20.98 0.97 21.71
N PHE A 211 20.27 0.74 20.61
CA PHE A 211 20.93 0.40 19.35
C PHE A 211 21.73 1.61 18.85
N GLU A 212 23.03 1.40 18.62
CA GLU A 212 23.98 2.45 18.21
C GLU A 212 24.17 2.51 16.69
N GLY A 213 23.67 1.52 15.96
CA GLY A 213 23.72 1.50 14.49
C GLY A 213 22.70 2.45 13.86
N HIS A 214 22.87 2.71 12.56
CA HIS A 214 21.89 3.45 11.80
C HIS A 214 20.58 2.66 11.69
N MET A 215 19.44 3.32 11.86
CA MET A 215 18.13 2.70 11.89
C MET A 215 17.10 3.59 11.22
N PHE A 216 16.30 3.02 10.34
CA PHE A 216 15.18 3.70 9.68
C PHE A 216 14.01 2.75 9.42
N HIS A 217 12.82 3.29 9.22
CA HIS A 217 11.63 2.51 8.87
C HIS A 217 11.59 2.26 7.37
N SER A 218 11.12 1.09 6.92
CA SER A 218 11.05 0.76 5.49
C SER A 218 10.23 1.75 4.66
N SER A 219 9.15 2.32 5.22
CA SER A 219 8.38 3.38 4.57
C SER A 219 9.04 4.78 4.61
N ARG A 220 10.22 4.88 5.13
CA ARG A 220 11.07 6.07 5.15
C ARG A 220 12.49 5.65 4.81
N TRP A 221 12.65 5.02 3.63
CA TRP A 221 13.93 4.44 3.21
C TRP A 221 15.00 5.53 3.07
N ASP A 222 16.10 5.34 3.77
CA ASP A 222 17.20 6.31 3.76
C ASP A 222 18.20 6.02 2.64
N TYR A 223 17.92 6.55 1.47
CA TYR A 223 18.80 6.41 0.31
C TYR A 223 20.14 7.11 0.47
N LYS A 224 20.23 8.18 1.26
CA LYS A 224 21.50 8.87 1.55
C LYS A 224 22.47 7.97 2.32
N TYR A 225 21.91 7.10 3.16
CA TYR A 225 22.70 6.13 3.92
C TYR A 225 22.97 4.85 3.12
N THR A 226 22.05 4.37 2.33
CA THR A 226 22.15 3.06 1.65
C THR A 226 22.90 3.10 0.34
N GLY A 227 23.06 4.26 -0.30
CA GLY A 227 23.77 4.40 -1.56
C GLY A 227 23.84 5.82 -2.08
N SER A 228 23.21 6.05 -3.20
CA SER A 228 22.94 7.37 -3.78
C SER A 228 21.43 7.64 -3.72
N ASN A 229 20.97 8.75 -4.22
CA ASN A 229 19.53 9.04 -4.32
C ASN A 229 18.77 8.15 -5.35
N ASP A 230 19.44 7.15 -5.93
CA ASP A 230 18.84 6.15 -6.81
C ASP A 230 18.23 5.01 -5.98
N ARG A 231 16.98 4.68 -6.25
CA ARG A 231 16.20 3.65 -5.54
C ARG A 231 16.81 2.24 -5.61
N ASN A 232 17.66 1.98 -6.58
CA ASN A 232 18.29 0.67 -6.78
C ASN A 232 19.75 0.64 -6.30
N ASP A 233 20.32 1.78 -5.87
CA ASP A 233 21.69 1.82 -5.39
C ASP A 233 21.77 1.51 -3.89
N LEU A 234 22.29 0.34 -3.58
CA LEU A 234 22.58 -0.14 -2.24
C LEU A 234 24.09 -0.28 -2.00
N SER A 235 24.91 0.38 -2.82
CA SER A 235 26.37 0.21 -2.85
C SER A 235 27.05 0.56 -1.53
N ALA A 236 26.50 1.48 -0.75
CA ALA A 236 27.02 1.86 0.57
C ALA A 236 26.76 0.81 1.67
N LEU A 237 26.05 -0.27 1.33
CA LEU A 237 25.77 -1.37 2.28
C LEU A 237 26.73 -2.55 2.14
N ARG A 238 27.66 -2.57 1.19
CA ARG A 238 28.50 -3.72 0.86
C ARG A 238 29.39 -4.21 2.01
N ASP A 239 29.80 -3.33 2.90
CA ASP A 239 30.60 -3.60 4.07
C ASP A 239 29.79 -3.74 5.36
N LYS A 240 28.46 -3.67 5.27
CA LYS A 240 27.58 -3.58 6.44
C LYS A 240 26.87 -4.88 6.75
N ARG A 241 26.65 -5.09 8.04
CA ARG A 241 25.73 -6.10 8.56
C ARG A 241 24.37 -5.45 8.75
N VAL A 242 23.36 -5.93 8.05
CA VAL A 242 22.00 -5.35 8.03
C VAL A 242 21.04 -6.32 8.69
N ALA A 243 20.14 -5.81 9.53
CA ALA A 243 19.03 -6.57 10.10
C ALA A 243 17.69 -5.99 9.63
N ILE A 244 16.81 -6.88 9.15
CA ILE A 244 15.40 -6.58 8.89
C ILE A 244 14.55 -7.20 9.99
N ILE A 245 13.68 -6.41 10.60
CA ILE A 245 12.72 -6.86 11.61
C ILE A 245 11.34 -6.97 10.96
N GLY A 246 10.87 -8.20 10.85
CA GLY A 246 9.61 -8.56 10.20
C GLY A 246 9.82 -9.37 8.92
N SER A 247 8.80 -10.12 8.54
CA SER A 247 8.79 -10.98 7.35
C SER A 247 7.46 -10.87 6.57
N GLY A 248 6.77 -9.73 6.68
CA GLY A 248 5.56 -9.43 5.90
C GLY A 248 5.87 -9.04 4.45
N ALA A 249 4.86 -8.56 3.72
CA ALA A 249 4.95 -8.21 2.29
C ALA A 249 6.15 -7.32 1.94
N THR A 250 6.42 -6.27 2.73
CA THR A 250 7.59 -5.41 2.54
C THR A 250 8.90 -6.21 2.60
N ALA A 251 9.07 -7.07 3.61
CA ALA A 251 10.30 -7.85 3.75
C ALA A 251 10.48 -8.85 2.60
N VAL A 252 9.39 -9.45 2.11
CA VAL A 252 9.42 -10.35 0.94
C VAL A 252 10.04 -9.66 -0.27
N GLN A 253 9.76 -8.38 -0.45
CA GLN A 253 10.27 -7.57 -1.56
C GLN A 253 11.68 -7.02 -1.32
N VAL A 254 11.98 -6.59 -0.08
CA VAL A 254 13.28 -5.97 0.27
C VAL A 254 14.40 -6.98 0.43
N VAL A 255 14.12 -8.14 1.03
CA VAL A 255 15.16 -9.14 1.40
C VAL A 255 15.99 -9.60 0.20
N PRO A 256 15.42 -9.95 -0.96
CA PRO A 256 16.22 -10.35 -2.12
C PRO A 256 17.22 -9.26 -2.56
N ASN A 257 16.77 -8.00 -2.61
CA ASN A 257 17.60 -6.86 -3.02
C ASN A 257 18.75 -6.60 -2.02
N LEU A 258 18.46 -6.69 -0.72
CA LEU A 258 19.49 -6.53 0.30
C LEU A 258 20.48 -7.70 0.32
N ALA A 259 20.02 -8.92 0.11
CA ALA A 259 20.88 -10.10 0.15
C ALA A 259 22.02 -10.05 -0.88
N GLU A 260 21.79 -9.40 -2.01
CA GLU A 260 22.80 -9.20 -3.06
C GLU A 260 23.77 -8.06 -2.77
N SER A 261 23.41 -7.15 -1.84
CA SER A 261 24.08 -5.86 -1.68
C SER A 261 24.82 -5.69 -0.36
N VAL A 262 24.60 -6.54 0.66
CA VAL A 262 25.15 -6.37 2.00
C VAL A 262 26.22 -7.42 2.31
N GLN A 263 27.12 -7.12 3.26
CA GLN A 263 28.07 -8.09 3.75
C GLN A 263 27.39 -9.27 4.44
N GLN A 264 26.38 -8.98 5.28
CA GLN A 264 25.62 -9.99 6.00
C GLN A 264 24.20 -9.48 6.25
N LEU A 265 23.20 -10.29 5.89
CA LEU A 265 21.78 -9.99 6.16
C LEU A 265 21.24 -10.88 7.29
N TYR A 266 20.55 -10.25 8.24
CA TYR A 266 19.78 -10.92 9.28
C TYR A 266 18.30 -10.62 9.08
N VAL A 267 17.46 -11.66 8.96
CA VAL A 267 16.02 -11.52 8.86
C VAL A 267 15.39 -12.00 10.15
N CYS A 268 14.87 -11.07 10.94
CA CYS A 268 14.22 -11.36 12.23
C CYS A 268 12.73 -11.68 11.99
N GLN A 269 12.41 -12.95 11.95
CA GLN A 269 11.06 -13.45 11.69
C GLN A 269 10.44 -14.03 12.94
N ARG A 270 9.25 -13.56 13.33
CA ARG A 270 8.44 -14.17 14.40
C ARG A 270 7.55 -15.28 13.86
N THR A 271 6.84 -14.99 12.80
CA THR A 271 5.91 -15.93 12.16
C THR A 271 6.17 -15.93 10.67
N PRO A 272 6.39 -17.09 10.03
CA PRO A 272 6.60 -17.16 8.59
C PRO A 272 5.35 -16.73 7.82
N SER A 273 5.55 -15.98 6.75
CA SER A 273 4.52 -15.68 5.77
C SER A 273 4.51 -16.74 4.67
N THR A 274 3.35 -17.00 4.10
CA THR A 274 3.27 -17.73 2.85
C THR A 274 3.82 -16.88 1.72
N ILE A 275 4.69 -17.44 0.91
CA ILE A 275 5.30 -16.79 -0.26
C ILE A 275 4.97 -17.65 -1.46
N ASP A 276 4.46 -17.05 -2.51
CA ASP A 276 4.14 -17.72 -3.77
C ASP A 276 4.81 -17.01 -4.95
N ILE A 277 4.86 -17.71 -6.09
CA ILE A 277 5.43 -17.19 -7.34
C ILE A 277 4.36 -16.31 -8.00
N ARG A 278 4.69 -15.04 -8.21
CA ARG A 278 3.72 -14.09 -8.78
C ARG A 278 3.55 -14.21 -10.30
N GLY A 279 4.56 -14.70 -11.02
CA GLY A 279 4.50 -14.81 -12.47
C GLY A 279 4.43 -13.45 -13.17
N ASN A 280 5.29 -12.50 -12.75
CA ASN A 280 5.38 -11.19 -13.40
C ASN A 280 5.97 -11.32 -14.82
N GLY A 281 5.63 -10.39 -15.68
CA GLY A 281 6.15 -10.31 -17.04
C GLY A 281 5.77 -9.00 -17.71
N PRO A 282 6.44 -8.64 -18.82
CA PRO A 282 6.16 -7.43 -19.56
C PRO A 282 4.73 -7.43 -20.11
N THR A 283 4.14 -6.24 -20.22
CA THR A 283 2.83 -6.06 -20.86
C THR A 283 2.86 -6.53 -22.31
N ASP A 284 1.91 -7.37 -22.67
CA ASP A 284 1.78 -7.84 -24.06
C ASP A 284 1.29 -6.69 -24.95
N LYS A 285 2.15 -6.29 -25.89
CA LYS A 285 1.87 -5.21 -26.83
C LYS A 285 0.69 -5.52 -27.74
N ASN A 286 0.55 -6.77 -28.19
CA ASN A 286 -0.56 -7.14 -29.07
C ASN A 286 -1.89 -7.07 -28.31
N TRP A 287 -1.90 -7.49 -27.03
CA TRP A 287 -3.10 -7.33 -26.20
C TRP A 287 -3.44 -5.84 -26.02
N PHE A 288 -2.45 -5.01 -25.66
CA PHE A 288 -2.67 -3.58 -25.47
C PHE A 288 -3.23 -2.87 -26.72
N GLU A 289 -2.66 -3.14 -27.89
CA GLU A 289 -3.07 -2.49 -29.16
C GLU A 289 -4.50 -2.86 -29.60
N ASN A 290 -5.07 -3.92 -29.05
CA ASN A 290 -6.42 -4.39 -29.37
C ASN A 290 -7.45 -4.15 -28.25
N LEU A 291 -7.14 -3.30 -27.28
CA LEU A 291 -8.07 -2.95 -26.21
C LEU A 291 -9.15 -1.99 -26.72
N GLU A 292 -10.39 -2.29 -26.41
CA GLU A 292 -11.52 -1.43 -26.72
C GLU A 292 -11.75 -0.41 -25.59
N PRO A 293 -12.26 0.80 -25.87
CA PRO A 293 -12.60 1.77 -24.84
C PRO A 293 -13.48 1.18 -23.74
N GLY A 294 -13.18 1.53 -22.48
CA GLY A 294 -13.84 0.97 -21.29
C GLY A 294 -13.22 -0.35 -20.82
N TRP A 295 -12.11 -0.77 -21.40
CA TRP A 295 -11.44 -2.02 -21.03
C TRP A 295 -11.02 -2.05 -19.55
N GLN A 296 -10.55 -0.91 -19.01
CA GLN A 296 -10.07 -0.87 -17.63
C GLN A 296 -11.23 -1.02 -16.65
N GLU A 297 -12.32 -0.30 -16.84
CA GLU A 297 -13.52 -0.43 -16.01
C GLU A 297 -14.07 -1.86 -16.03
N LYS A 298 -14.18 -2.47 -17.21
CA LYS A 298 -14.60 -3.86 -17.36
C LYS A 298 -13.70 -4.81 -16.60
N ARG A 299 -12.37 -4.60 -16.65
CA ARG A 299 -11.40 -5.45 -15.98
C ARG A 299 -11.45 -5.29 -14.45
N ILE A 300 -11.56 -4.06 -13.95
CA ILE A 300 -11.75 -3.76 -12.53
C ILE A 300 -13.03 -4.38 -11.99
N GLN A 301 -14.14 -4.25 -12.73
CA GLN A 301 -15.43 -4.83 -12.36
C GLN A 301 -15.36 -6.36 -12.30
N ASN A 302 -14.73 -7.00 -13.29
CA ASN A 302 -14.52 -8.44 -13.33
C ASN A 302 -13.70 -8.91 -12.12
N PHE A 303 -12.55 -8.29 -11.85
CA PHE A 303 -11.72 -8.58 -10.68
C PHE A 303 -12.50 -8.43 -9.37
N THR A 304 -13.24 -7.34 -9.23
CA THR A 304 -14.07 -7.06 -8.05
C THR A 304 -15.14 -8.13 -7.86
N ASN A 305 -15.82 -8.52 -8.93
CA ASN A 305 -16.83 -9.56 -8.90
C ASN A 305 -16.23 -10.91 -8.47
N VAL A 306 -15.15 -11.34 -9.12
CA VAL A 306 -14.48 -12.62 -8.82
C VAL A 306 -13.99 -12.64 -7.38
N THR A 307 -13.31 -11.59 -6.90
CA THR A 307 -12.78 -11.51 -5.54
C THR A 307 -13.86 -11.38 -4.46
N ASN A 308 -15.07 -10.93 -4.82
CA ASN A 308 -16.25 -10.96 -3.95
C ASN A 308 -17.09 -12.25 -4.08
N GLY A 309 -16.63 -13.22 -4.85
CA GLY A 309 -17.32 -14.52 -5.02
C GLY A 309 -18.51 -14.47 -5.95
N VAL A 310 -18.69 -13.41 -6.71
CA VAL A 310 -19.68 -13.33 -7.80
C VAL A 310 -19.19 -14.16 -8.97
N ARG A 311 -20.11 -14.93 -9.56
CA ARG A 311 -19.75 -15.76 -10.72
C ARG A 311 -19.58 -14.90 -11.95
N GLU A 312 -18.43 -15.04 -12.59
CA GLU A 312 -18.13 -14.52 -13.91
C GLU A 312 -17.95 -15.67 -14.90
N ASP A 313 -18.24 -15.43 -16.18
CA ASP A 313 -18.03 -16.41 -17.24
C ASP A 313 -16.55 -16.53 -17.61
N GLU A 314 -15.79 -15.45 -17.43
CA GLU A 314 -14.36 -15.36 -17.68
C GLU A 314 -13.65 -14.63 -16.53
N ASP A 315 -12.47 -15.10 -16.14
CA ASP A 315 -11.56 -14.40 -15.25
C ASP A 315 -10.55 -13.63 -16.10
N LEU A 316 -10.74 -12.31 -16.22
CA LEU A 316 -9.91 -11.46 -17.05
C LEU A 316 -8.50 -11.24 -16.45
N VAL A 317 -8.33 -11.42 -15.15
CA VAL A 317 -7.08 -11.17 -14.43
C VAL A 317 -6.25 -12.44 -14.30
N ALA A 318 -6.88 -13.54 -13.93
CA ALA A 318 -6.27 -14.87 -13.79
C ALA A 318 -4.95 -14.82 -13.00
N ASP A 319 -5.01 -14.31 -11.76
CA ASP A 319 -3.84 -14.20 -10.88
C ASP A 319 -4.03 -14.95 -9.55
N GLY A 320 -3.07 -14.83 -8.64
CA GLY A 320 -3.13 -15.49 -7.33
C GLY A 320 -4.32 -15.07 -6.46
N TRP A 321 -4.86 -13.86 -6.63
CA TRP A 321 -6.03 -13.39 -5.88
C TRP A 321 -7.31 -14.03 -6.37
N THR A 322 -7.52 -14.07 -7.69
CA THR A 322 -8.69 -14.71 -8.30
C THR A 322 -8.64 -16.22 -8.13
N ASP A 323 -7.47 -16.87 -8.29
CA ASP A 323 -7.26 -18.30 -8.04
C ASP A 323 -7.59 -18.70 -6.60
N LEU A 324 -7.15 -17.90 -5.62
CA LEU A 324 -7.49 -18.12 -4.22
C LEU A 324 -9.01 -18.11 -4.01
N MET A 325 -9.71 -17.15 -4.58
CA MET A 325 -11.16 -17.04 -4.45
C MET A 325 -11.88 -18.20 -5.14
N HIS A 326 -11.44 -18.59 -6.34
CA HIS A 326 -12.00 -19.77 -7.02
C HIS A 326 -11.86 -21.04 -6.18
N LYS A 327 -10.69 -21.29 -5.59
CA LYS A 327 -10.45 -22.41 -4.70
C LYS A 327 -11.32 -22.37 -3.44
N MET A 328 -11.50 -21.19 -2.85
CA MET A 328 -12.39 -21.04 -1.67
C MET A 328 -13.85 -21.32 -2.01
N ILE A 329 -14.33 -20.84 -3.15
CA ILE A 329 -15.71 -21.08 -3.60
C ILE A 329 -15.93 -22.58 -3.90
N GLU A 330 -14.97 -23.22 -4.55
CA GLU A 330 -15.02 -24.65 -4.84
C GLU A 330 -15.06 -25.47 -3.56
N ALA A 331 -14.16 -25.23 -2.61
CA ALA A 331 -14.14 -25.87 -1.31
C ALA A 331 -15.45 -25.68 -0.55
N TYR A 332 -16.05 -24.49 -0.58
CA TYR A 332 -17.35 -24.24 0.02
C TYR A 332 -18.48 -25.05 -0.64
N ARG A 333 -18.48 -25.15 -1.97
CA ARG A 333 -19.47 -25.93 -2.73
C ARG A 333 -19.36 -27.42 -2.46
N GLU A 334 -18.16 -27.96 -2.36
CA GLU A 334 -17.89 -29.36 -2.05
C GLU A 334 -18.33 -29.70 -0.63
N LYS A 335 -18.05 -28.83 0.36
CA LYS A 335 -18.57 -28.97 1.73
C LYS A 335 -20.11 -29.01 1.75
N LYS A 336 -20.77 -28.17 0.95
CA LYS A 336 -22.24 -28.13 0.84
C LYS A 336 -22.81 -29.37 0.16
N ARG A 337 -22.03 -30.09 -0.65
CA ARG A 337 -22.40 -31.39 -1.26
C ARG A 337 -22.14 -32.59 -0.33
N GLY A 338 -21.68 -32.37 0.91
CA GLY A 338 -21.39 -33.42 1.88
C GLY A 338 -20.02 -34.09 1.70
N VAL A 339 -19.16 -33.50 0.88
CA VAL A 339 -17.74 -33.91 0.76
C VAL A 339 -16.98 -33.23 1.90
N ASP A 340 -16.46 -33.96 2.85
CA ASP A 340 -15.61 -33.41 3.92
C ASP A 340 -14.19 -33.21 3.38
N LEU A 341 -13.86 -32.00 3.01
CA LEU A 341 -12.52 -31.64 2.53
C LEU A 341 -11.53 -31.39 3.69
N GLY A 342 -11.98 -31.53 4.96
CA GLY A 342 -11.13 -31.30 6.12
C GLY A 342 -10.62 -29.84 6.27
N VAL A 343 -11.14 -28.92 5.48
CA VAL A 343 -10.79 -27.48 5.55
C VAL A 343 -11.96 -26.70 6.13
N ASP A 344 -11.76 -26.10 7.29
CA ASP A 344 -12.72 -25.14 7.84
C ASP A 344 -12.51 -23.76 7.19
N PRO A 345 -13.47 -23.24 6.40
CA PRO A 345 -13.33 -21.93 5.77
C PRO A 345 -13.13 -20.78 6.76
N THR A 346 -13.59 -20.93 8.01
CA THR A 346 -13.40 -19.92 9.06
C THR A 346 -11.97 -19.89 9.61
N SER A 347 -11.17 -20.90 9.31
CA SER A 347 -9.76 -20.96 9.70
C SER A 347 -8.83 -20.22 8.75
N LEU A 348 -9.35 -19.69 7.64
CA LEU A 348 -8.59 -18.96 6.61
C LEU A 348 -8.77 -17.44 6.71
N ALA A 349 -9.61 -16.94 7.59
CA ALA A 349 -9.85 -15.52 7.86
C ALA A 349 -8.89 -14.95 8.91
#